data_22ebca0aef0e9ce03a64facfac59856c
#
_entry.id   22ebca0aef0e9ce03a64facfac59856c
#
_cell.length_a   1.000
_cell.length_b   1.000
_cell.length_c   1.000
_cell.angle_alpha   90.00
_cell.angle_beta   90.00
_cell.angle_gamma   90.00
#
_symmetry.space_group_name_H-M   'P 1'
#
loop_
_entity.id
_entity.type
_entity.pdbx_description
1 polymer ?
#
loop_
_entity_poly.entity_id
_entity_poly.type
_entity_poly.pdbx_seq_one_letter_code
_entity_poly.pdbx_strand_id
1 'polypeptide(L)'
;MVKKKNNNISNRLCSIVIGLAIIFIIGFETYRMISSYIIRRASDNQWPTRDLTYGQYSGSYDGIDISRHQGRIHWDELGKIKRLKFVYVKSTEGTNIQDPWYESNINKAREREILVGSYHFLSKAPAVLQFENFRAVYDKDKQDLLPVVDAENDGTKGMSKAEIQLLLKTFCKLCKTYYGHTPMIYCSESYFKDYLSPEFDGYYLWIASYNHEPILPGKPHYDIWQFCRHGRVPGIWNWVDLNRLSPNRNINDIRMN
;
A
#
# COMPACT_ATOMS: atom_id res chain seq x y z
N MET A 1 -12.48 40.07 -51.65
CA MET A 1 -11.70 40.61 -50.49
C MET A 1 -12.27 40.25 -49.08
N VAL A 2 -13.41 39.61 -48.97
CA VAL A 2 -14.08 39.33 -47.65
C VAL A 2 -13.58 38.08 -46.92
N LYS A 3 -13.08 37.05 -47.63
CA LYS A 3 -12.62 35.79 -47.03
C LYS A 3 -11.32 35.88 -46.20
N LYS A 4 -10.45 36.81 -46.48
CA LYS A 4 -9.15 36.96 -45.78
C LYS A 4 -9.28 37.62 -44.40
N LYS A 5 -10.33 38.41 -44.15
CA LYS A 5 -10.58 39.09 -42.87
C LYS A 5 -11.16 38.18 -41.80
N ASN A 6 -12.00 37.20 -42.19
CA ASN A 6 -12.60 36.23 -41.28
C ASN A 6 -11.61 35.23 -40.69
N ASN A 7 -10.60 34.77 -41.47
CA ASN A 7 -9.58 33.82 -40.99
C ASN A 7 -8.67 34.47 -39.93
N ASN A 8 -8.40 35.78 -39.99
CA ASN A 8 -7.59 36.48 -39.01
C ASN A 8 -8.29 36.64 -37.65
N ILE A 9 -9.61 36.82 -37.64
CA ILE A 9 -10.40 36.90 -36.41
C ILE A 9 -10.52 35.54 -35.74
N SER A 10 -10.75 34.47 -36.53
CA SER A 10 -10.80 33.08 -36.03
C SER A 10 -9.48 32.64 -35.40
N ASN A 11 -8.36 32.95 -36.06
CA ASN A 11 -7.02 32.60 -35.53
C ASN A 11 -6.67 33.39 -34.24
N ARG A 12 -7.09 34.66 -34.12
CA ARG A 12 -6.91 35.45 -32.90
C ARG A 12 -7.77 34.91 -31.74
N LEU A 13 -9.04 34.56 -32.02
CA LEU A 13 -9.92 33.91 -31.04
C LEU A 13 -9.35 32.58 -30.56
N CYS A 14 -8.86 31.76 -31.46
CA CYS A 14 -8.23 30.46 -31.13
C CYS A 14 -6.99 30.65 -30.25
N SER A 15 -6.14 31.61 -30.57
CA SER A 15 -4.94 31.95 -29.76
C SER A 15 -5.30 32.47 -28.37
N ILE A 16 -6.37 33.23 -28.22
CA ILE A 16 -6.86 33.72 -26.91
C ILE A 16 -7.39 32.55 -26.08
N VAL A 17 -8.18 31.66 -26.67
CA VAL A 17 -8.72 30.48 -25.97
C VAL A 17 -7.60 29.56 -25.51
N ILE A 18 -6.61 29.31 -26.37
CA ILE A 18 -5.43 28.51 -26.01
C ILE A 18 -4.65 29.18 -24.87
N GLY A 19 -4.44 30.50 -24.93
CA GLY A 19 -3.76 31.26 -23.87
C GLY A 19 -4.49 31.17 -22.53
N LEU A 20 -5.81 31.30 -22.54
CA LEU A 20 -6.65 31.14 -21.34
C LEU A 20 -6.61 29.70 -20.78
N ALA A 21 -6.62 28.70 -21.64
CA ALA A 21 -6.49 27.31 -21.21
C ALA A 21 -5.14 27.02 -20.56
N ILE A 22 -4.05 27.56 -21.11
CA ILE A 22 -2.70 27.43 -20.54
C ILE A 22 -2.62 28.11 -19.16
N ILE A 23 -3.17 29.32 -19.02
CA ILE A 23 -3.22 30.04 -17.74
C ILE A 23 -4.04 29.26 -16.72
N PHE A 24 -5.15 28.66 -17.13
CA PHE A 24 -5.98 27.85 -16.25
C PHE A 24 -5.24 26.58 -15.78
N ILE A 25 -4.54 25.88 -16.67
CA ILE A 25 -3.76 24.70 -16.35
C ILE A 25 -2.61 25.07 -15.37
N ILE A 26 -1.88 26.13 -15.64
CA ILE A 26 -0.80 26.60 -14.75
C ILE A 26 -1.37 27.01 -13.38
N GLY A 27 -2.49 27.73 -13.36
CA GLY A 27 -3.17 28.11 -12.12
C GLY A 27 -3.67 26.90 -11.31
N PHE A 28 -4.19 25.89 -11.98
CA PHE A 28 -4.64 24.68 -11.34
C PHE A 28 -3.47 23.86 -10.75
N GLU A 29 -2.37 23.69 -11.48
CA GLU A 29 -1.19 22.98 -10.98
C GLU A 29 -0.50 23.75 -9.83
N THR A 30 -0.42 25.08 -9.91
CA THR A 30 0.09 25.89 -8.80
C THR A 30 -0.83 25.81 -7.57
N TYR A 31 -2.14 25.83 -7.76
CA TYR A 31 -3.09 25.61 -6.67
C TYR A 31 -2.91 24.22 -6.02
N ARG A 32 -2.76 23.15 -6.82
CA ARG A 32 -2.47 21.81 -6.33
C ARG A 32 -1.17 21.76 -5.51
N MET A 33 -0.11 22.37 -6.02
CA MET A 33 1.18 22.42 -5.31
C MET A 33 1.08 23.19 -3.99
N ILE A 34 0.44 24.36 -4.00
CA ILE A 34 0.26 25.19 -2.79
C ILE A 34 -0.64 24.47 -1.79
N SER A 35 -1.75 23.88 -2.22
CA SER A 35 -2.66 23.14 -1.35
C SER A 35 -1.97 21.93 -0.72
N SER A 36 -1.19 21.18 -1.50
CA SER A 36 -0.40 20.06 -0.97
C SER A 36 0.70 20.52 0.00
N TYR A 37 1.31 21.65 -0.25
CA TYR A 37 2.30 22.25 0.64
C TYR A 37 1.66 22.74 1.96
N ILE A 38 0.50 23.39 1.89
CA ILE A 38 -0.25 23.85 3.07
C ILE A 38 -0.73 22.66 3.91
N ILE A 39 -1.26 21.61 3.26
CA ILE A 39 -1.69 20.37 3.94
C ILE A 39 -0.49 19.70 4.62
N ARG A 40 0.66 19.60 3.93
CA ARG A 40 1.91 19.10 4.53
C ARG A 40 2.33 19.94 5.74
N ARG A 41 2.35 21.25 5.63
CA ARG A 41 2.77 22.15 6.70
C ARG A 41 1.80 22.16 7.87
N ALA A 42 0.50 22.04 7.62
CA ALA A 42 -0.50 21.92 8.68
C ALA A 42 -0.35 20.59 9.43
N SER A 43 -0.04 19.48 8.73
CA SER A 43 0.24 18.20 9.36
C SER A 43 1.57 18.21 10.13
N ASP A 44 2.56 18.96 9.66
CA ASP A 44 3.86 19.13 10.33
C ASP A 44 3.75 19.86 11.67
N ASN A 45 2.80 20.80 11.79
CA ASN A 45 2.58 21.59 13.01
C ASN A 45 1.57 20.94 13.98
N GLN A 46 0.90 19.88 13.58
CA GLN A 46 -0.13 19.21 14.40
C GLN A 46 0.39 17.95 15.13
N TRP A 47 1.70 17.74 15.15
CA TRP A 47 2.24 16.65 15.96
C TRP A 47 1.99 16.96 17.44
N PRO A 48 1.20 16.15 18.14
CA PRO A 48 0.97 16.41 19.55
C PRO A 48 2.23 16.14 20.34
N THR A 49 2.69 17.13 21.05
CA THR A 49 3.71 17.03 22.09
C THR A 49 3.22 16.36 23.36
N ARG A 50 1.96 15.91 23.39
CA ARG A 50 1.40 15.18 24.52
C ARG A 50 1.77 13.71 24.45
N ASP A 51 2.25 13.20 25.58
CA ASP A 51 2.37 11.78 25.89
C ASP A 51 1.19 11.02 25.26
N LEU A 52 1.51 10.35 24.16
CA LEU A 52 0.70 9.24 23.71
C LEU A 52 0.79 8.26 24.88
N THR A 53 -0.13 8.36 25.81
CA THR A 53 -0.31 7.30 26.81
C THR A 53 -0.37 6.03 25.98
N TYR A 54 0.66 5.25 26.11
CA TYR A 54 0.81 3.97 25.43
C TYR A 54 -0.42 3.16 25.76
N GLY A 55 -1.47 3.36 24.95
CA GLY A 55 -2.75 2.72 25.17
C GLY A 55 -2.56 1.24 24.98
N GLN A 56 -3.24 0.52 25.76
CA GLN A 56 -3.63 -0.87 25.93
C GLN A 56 -3.10 -1.98 24.99
N TYR A 57 -2.32 -1.67 23.96
CA TYR A 57 -1.78 -2.61 22.96
C TYR A 57 -0.25 -2.62 22.92
N SER A 58 0.40 -2.56 24.07
CA SER A 58 1.84 -2.78 24.24
C SER A 58 2.24 -4.26 24.15
N GLY A 59 1.37 -5.12 23.64
CA GLY A 59 1.69 -6.51 23.38
C GLY A 59 2.88 -6.64 22.41
N SER A 60 3.57 -7.76 22.44
CA SER A 60 4.67 -8.04 21.49
C SER A 60 4.13 -8.07 20.07
N TYR A 61 4.73 -7.31 19.17
CA TYR A 61 4.52 -7.36 17.72
C TYR A 61 5.88 -7.40 17.05
N ASP A 62 5.92 -7.99 15.85
CA ASP A 62 7.15 -8.11 15.06
C ASP A 62 7.20 -7.07 13.95
N GLY A 63 6.05 -6.64 13.46
CA GLY A 63 5.94 -5.70 12.36
C GLY A 63 4.67 -4.86 12.39
N ILE A 64 4.63 -3.92 11.49
CA ILE A 64 3.47 -3.05 11.23
C ILE A 64 3.21 -2.98 9.74
N ASP A 65 2.01 -2.59 9.35
CA ASP A 65 1.75 -2.17 7.98
C ASP A 65 1.15 -0.77 7.95
N ILE A 66 1.53 -0.02 6.92
CA ILE A 66 1.26 1.41 6.81
C ILE A 66 0.87 1.80 5.39
N SER A 67 0.11 2.89 5.32
CA SER A 67 -0.27 3.54 4.07
C SER A 67 -0.39 5.05 4.30
N ARG A 68 -0.91 5.77 3.31
CA ARG A 68 -1.27 7.19 3.46
C ARG A 68 -2.18 7.48 4.67
N HIS A 69 -2.90 6.47 5.17
CA HIS A 69 -3.83 6.64 6.30
C HIS A 69 -3.12 6.92 7.62
N GLN A 70 -1.85 6.51 7.77
CA GLN A 70 -1.02 6.85 8.92
C GLN A 70 -0.48 8.28 8.84
N GLY A 71 -0.57 8.92 7.66
CA GLY A 71 -0.03 10.26 7.44
C GLY A 71 1.49 10.32 7.56
N ARG A 72 2.00 11.42 8.10
CA ARG A 72 3.43 11.59 8.34
C ARG A 72 3.88 10.73 9.52
N ILE A 73 4.94 9.97 9.30
CA ILE A 73 5.57 9.11 10.33
C ILE A 73 6.85 9.77 10.84
N HIS A 74 7.03 9.77 12.17
CA HIS A 74 8.25 10.18 12.82
C HIS A 74 9.20 8.98 12.95
N TRP A 75 9.95 8.75 11.89
CA TRP A 75 10.82 7.61 11.75
C TRP A 75 11.93 7.52 12.80
N ASP A 76 12.38 8.67 13.35
CA ASP A 76 13.37 8.67 14.43
C ASP A 76 12.81 8.06 15.72
N GLU A 77 11.52 8.22 15.99
CA GLU A 77 10.88 7.57 17.11
C GLU A 77 10.59 6.09 16.83
N LEU A 78 10.15 5.80 15.62
CA LEU A 78 9.86 4.43 15.20
C LEU A 78 11.13 3.56 15.21
N GLY A 79 12.26 4.08 14.74
CA GLY A 79 13.55 3.40 14.70
C GLY A 79 14.15 3.06 16.08
N LYS A 80 13.67 3.69 17.16
CA LYS A 80 14.08 3.35 18.54
C LYS A 80 13.44 2.05 19.03
N ILE A 81 12.44 1.52 18.34
CA ILE A 81 11.68 0.34 18.75
C ILE A 81 12.44 -0.93 18.36
N LYS A 82 13.30 -1.43 19.23
CA LYS A 82 14.15 -2.60 18.97
C LYS A 82 13.40 -3.89 18.57
N ARG A 83 12.12 -4.02 18.95
CA ARG A 83 11.29 -5.19 18.62
C ARG A 83 10.68 -5.12 17.23
N LEU A 84 10.62 -3.93 16.61
CA LEU A 84 10.08 -3.75 15.26
C LEU A 84 11.08 -4.31 14.25
N LYS A 85 10.75 -5.44 13.67
CA LYS A 85 11.59 -6.15 12.71
C LYS A 85 11.32 -5.70 11.28
N PHE A 86 10.05 -5.43 10.96
CA PHE A 86 9.64 -5.13 9.59
C PHE A 86 8.48 -4.14 9.49
N VAL A 87 8.38 -3.53 8.33
CA VAL A 87 7.23 -2.72 7.91
C VAL A 87 6.81 -3.09 6.48
N TYR A 88 5.51 -3.32 6.28
CA TYR A 88 4.93 -3.35 4.96
C TYR A 88 4.31 -2.01 4.61
N VAL A 89 4.62 -1.49 3.41
CA VAL A 89 4.19 -0.17 2.97
C VAL A 89 3.27 -0.32 1.75
N LYS A 90 2.08 0.30 1.80
CA LYS A 90 1.21 0.37 0.62
C LYS A 90 1.94 1.07 -0.51
N SER A 91 2.05 0.40 -1.64
CA SER A 91 2.62 0.99 -2.86
C SER A 91 1.53 1.52 -3.78
N THR A 92 0.56 0.66 -4.07
CA THR A 92 -0.46 0.94 -5.08
C THR A 92 -1.81 0.30 -4.73
N GLU A 93 -2.85 0.76 -5.44
CA GLU A 93 -4.20 0.21 -5.39
C GLU A 93 -4.82 0.25 -6.78
N GLY A 94 -5.43 -0.85 -7.21
CA GLY A 94 -6.06 -0.95 -8.50
C GLY A 94 -5.13 -0.54 -9.64
N THR A 95 -5.66 0.14 -10.65
CA THR A 95 -4.93 0.41 -11.91
C THR A 95 -4.14 1.71 -11.92
N ASN A 96 -4.38 2.63 -10.98
CA ASN A 96 -3.87 4.01 -11.09
C ASN A 96 -3.64 4.74 -9.76
N ILE A 97 -3.96 4.15 -8.62
CA ILE A 97 -3.70 4.77 -7.33
C ILE A 97 -2.30 4.36 -6.86
N GLN A 98 -1.47 5.34 -6.57
CA GLN A 98 -0.16 5.19 -5.97
C GLN A 98 -0.16 5.90 -4.61
N ASP A 99 0.42 5.28 -3.59
CA ASP A 99 0.47 5.87 -2.25
C ASP A 99 1.48 7.03 -2.24
N PRO A 100 1.05 8.25 -1.89
CA PRO A 100 1.92 9.43 -1.97
C PRO A 100 3.09 9.42 -0.98
N TRP A 101 3.03 8.56 0.05
CA TRP A 101 4.10 8.40 1.04
C TRP A 101 5.00 7.19 0.79
N TYR A 102 4.70 6.37 -0.22
CA TYR A 102 5.37 5.11 -0.47
C TYR A 102 6.90 5.24 -0.50
N GLU A 103 7.41 6.01 -1.44
CA GLU A 103 8.86 6.15 -1.64
C GLU A 103 9.57 6.73 -0.39
N SER A 104 8.95 7.76 0.22
CA SER A 104 9.48 8.35 1.45
C SER A 104 9.52 7.35 2.60
N ASN A 105 8.47 6.52 2.75
CA ASN A 105 8.38 5.54 3.83
C ASN A 105 9.38 4.39 3.63
N ILE A 106 9.51 3.87 2.42
CA ILE A 106 10.51 2.83 2.10
C ILE A 106 11.92 3.31 2.42
N ASN A 107 12.31 4.48 1.91
CA ASN A 107 13.66 5.01 2.11
C ASN A 107 13.97 5.24 3.60
N LYS A 108 13.03 5.83 4.33
CA LYS A 108 13.21 6.14 5.76
C LYS A 108 13.21 4.92 6.67
N ALA A 109 12.45 3.88 6.34
CA ALA A 109 12.51 2.61 7.07
C ALA A 109 13.88 1.94 6.90
N ARG A 110 14.38 1.89 5.67
CA ARG A 110 15.69 1.31 5.36
C ARG A 110 16.86 2.07 6.01
N GLU A 111 16.80 3.40 6.06
CA GLU A 111 17.78 4.24 6.79
C GLU A 111 17.87 3.88 8.28
N ARG A 112 16.86 3.19 8.82
CA ARG A 112 16.78 2.77 10.23
C ARG A 112 16.89 1.27 10.42
N GLU A 113 17.38 0.58 9.37
CA GLU A 113 17.61 -0.87 9.38
C GLU A 113 16.33 -1.69 9.68
N ILE A 114 15.14 -1.12 9.42
CA ILE A 114 13.87 -1.85 9.50
C ILE A 114 13.64 -2.52 8.15
N LEU A 115 13.43 -3.84 8.15
CA LEU A 115 13.17 -4.59 6.92
C LEU A 115 11.87 -4.12 6.28
N VAL A 116 11.89 -3.89 4.96
CA VAL A 116 10.75 -3.37 4.23
C VAL A 116 10.19 -4.35 3.22
N GLY A 117 8.88 -4.36 3.11
CA GLY A 117 8.13 -4.96 2.01
C GLY A 117 7.06 -4.00 1.50
N SER A 118 6.51 -4.30 0.34
CA SER A 118 5.48 -3.47 -0.29
C SER A 118 4.24 -4.28 -0.59
N TYR A 119 3.07 -3.63 -0.49
CA TYR A 119 1.82 -4.28 -0.87
C TYR A 119 1.03 -3.50 -1.92
N HIS A 120 0.31 -4.27 -2.73
CA HIS A 120 -0.67 -3.79 -3.71
C HIS A 120 -2.07 -4.18 -3.27
N PHE A 121 -2.97 -3.20 -3.13
CA PHE A 121 -4.38 -3.44 -2.84
C PHE A 121 -5.12 -3.80 -4.13
N LEU A 122 -5.65 -5.03 -4.17
CA LEU A 122 -6.30 -5.61 -5.34
C LEU A 122 -7.70 -5.01 -5.55
N SER A 123 -8.05 -4.71 -6.79
CA SER A 123 -9.38 -4.26 -7.21
C SER A 123 -9.99 -5.22 -8.24
N LYS A 124 -11.22 -4.95 -8.68
CA LYS A 124 -11.89 -5.74 -9.74
C LYS A 124 -11.28 -5.59 -11.14
N ALA A 125 -10.37 -4.64 -11.31
CA ALA A 125 -9.78 -4.37 -12.62
C ALA A 125 -8.90 -5.53 -13.10
N PRO A 126 -8.61 -5.63 -14.41
CA PRO A 126 -7.75 -6.68 -14.94
C PRO A 126 -6.38 -6.72 -14.27
N ALA A 127 -5.91 -7.92 -13.91
CA ALA A 127 -4.65 -8.13 -13.19
C ALA A 127 -3.44 -7.51 -13.88
N VAL A 128 -3.41 -7.53 -15.21
CA VAL A 128 -2.30 -6.94 -16.01
C VAL A 128 -2.20 -5.44 -15.75
N LEU A 129 -3.31 -4.71 -15.78
CA LEU A 129 -3.30 -3.26 -15.54
C LEU A 129 -2.94 -2.92 -14.09
N GLN A 130 -3.37 -3.73 -13.13
CA GLN A 130 -2.99 -3.58 -11.73
C GLN A 130 -1.50 -3.88 -11.52
N PHE A 131 -0.99 -4.91 -12.17
CA PHE A 131 0.44 -5.23 -12.14
C PHE A 131 1.28 -4.11 -12.77
N GLU A 132 0.85 -3.50 -13.88
CA GLU A 132 1.55 -2.35 -14.47
C GLU A 132 1.58 -1.14 -13.51
N ASN A 133 0.50 -0.86 -12.79
CA ASN A 133 0.49 0.17 -11.75
C ASN A 133 1.48 -0.17 -10.61
N PHE A 134 1.48 -1.42 -10.14
CA PHE A 134 2.42 -1.88 -9.13
C PHE A 134 3.87 -1.76 -9.61
N ARG A 135 4.17 -2.26 -10.81
CA ARG A 135 5.48 -2.23 -11.44
C ARG A 135 6.03 -0.81 -11.63
N ALA A 136 5.16 0.16 -11.85
CA ALA A 136 5.56 1.55 -12.06
C ALA A 136 6.25 2.19 -10.84
N VAL A 137 6.02 1.66 -9.63
CA VAL A 137 6.58 2.22 -8.39
C VAL A 137 7.40 1.21 -7.57
N TYR A 138 7.17 -0.08 -7.76
CA TYR A 138 7.86 -1.13 -7.00
C TYR A 138 9.29 -1.32 -7.54
N ASP A 139 10.26 -0.95 -6.72
CA ASP A 139 11.67 -1.18 -6.96
C ASP A 139 12.14 -2.36 -6.10
N LYS A 140 12.45 -3.50 -6.74
CA LYS A 140 12.86 -4.73 -6.04
C LYS A 140 14.16 -4.55 -5.24
N ASP A 141 15.06 -3.70 -5.70
CA ASP A 141 16.36 -3.49 -5.06
C ASP A 141 16.25 -2.66 -3.76
N LYS A 142 15.07 -2.07 -3.53
CA LYS A 142 14.71 -1.40 -2.28
C LYS A 142 13.87 -2.27 -1.35
N GLN A 143 13.64 -3.53 -1.67
CA GLN A 143 12.82 -4.43 -0.86
C GLN A 143 13.68 -5.48 -0.16
N ASP A 144 13.31 -5.80 1.07
CA ASP A 144 13.91 -6.87 1.85
C ASP A 144 13.00 -8.10 1.93
N LEU A 145 11.69 -7.88 1.83
CA LEU A 145 10.64 -8.88 2.02
C LEU A 145 9.87 -9.13 0.73
N LEU A 146 9.26 -10.32 0.64
CA LEU A 146 8.39 -10.69 -0.47
C LEU A 146 7.33 -9.61 -0.72
N PRO A 147 7.04 -9.27 -1.99
CA PRO A 147 5.92 -8.40 -2.30
C PRO A 147 4.61 -9.02 -1.81
N VAL A 148 3.61 -8.20 -1.54
CA VAL A 148 2.31 -8.64 -1.07
C VAL A 148 1.21 -8.19 -2.03
N VAL A 149 0.26 -9.09 -2.29
CA VAL A 149 -1.02 -8.75 -2.89
C VAL A 149 -2.11 -8.82 -1.81
N ASP A 150 -2.78 -7.72 -1.60
CA ASP A 150 -3.80 -7.52 -0.58
C ASP A 150 -5.18 -7.74 -1.22
N ALA A 151 -5.81 -8.86 -0.87
CA ALA A 151 -7.09 -9.32 -1.42
C ALA A 151 -8.20 -9.24 -0.36
N GLU A 152 -9.08 -8.27 -0.51
CA GLU A 152 -10.16 -8.02 0.43
C GLU A 152 -11.54 -7.86 -0.24
N ASN A 153 -12.59 -7.99 0.57
CA ASN A 153 -13.97 -7.81 0.12
C ASN A 153 -14.20 -6.43 -0.52
N ASP A 154 -13.60 -5.38 0.01
CA ASP A 154 -13.79 -4.02 -0.51
C ASP A 154 -13.24 -3.88 -1.93
N GLY A 155 -12.10 -4.51 -2.23
CA GLY A 155 -11.50 -4.50 -3.55
C GLY A 155 -12.18 -5.42 -4.55
N THR A 156 -12.83 -6.50 -4.09
CA THR A 156 -13.36 -7.58 -4.95
C THR A 156 -14.88 -7.75 -4.87
N LYS A 157 -15.58 -6.81 -4.24
CA LYS A 157 -17.03 -6.87 -4.00
C LYS A 157 -17.82 -7.18 -5.27
N GLY A 158 -18.61 -8.25 -5.23
CA GLY A 158 -19.48 -8.69 -6.33
C GLY A 158 -18.79 -9.58 -7.36
N MET A 159 -17.52 -9.94 -7.18
CA MET A 159 -16.86 -10.98 -7.97
C MET A 159 -17.19 -12.36 -7.40
N SER A 160 -17.28 -13.34 -8.28
CA SER A 160 -17.36 -14.76 -7.91
C SER A 160 -16.01 -15.29 -7.41
N LYS A 161 -16.02 -16.41 -6.68
CA LYS A 161 -14.81 -17.11 -6.26
C LYS A 161 -13.86 -17.40 -7.43
N ALA A 162 -14.38 -17.86 -8.55
CA ALA A 162 -13.57 -18.19 -9.72
C ALA A 162 -12.88 -16.95 -10.34
N GLU A 163 -13.59 -15.81 -10.40
CA GLU A 163 -13.04 -14.55 -10.90
C GLU A 163 -11.94 -14.03 -9.97
N ILE A 164 -12.15 -14.06 -8.65
CA ILE A 164 -11.15 -13.67 -7.66
C ILE A 164 -9.90 -14.54 -7.78
N GLN A 165 -10.07 -15.85 -7.85
CA GLN A 165 -8.95 -16.78 -7.96
C GLN A 165 -8.17 -16.59 -9.26
N LEU A 166 -8.85 -16.37 -10.39
CA LEU A 166 -8.20 -16.10 -11.67
C LEU A 166 -7.41 -14.77 -11.63
N LEU A 167 -8.03 -13.72 -11.08
CA LEU A 167 -7.41 -12.41 -10.92
C LEU A 167 -6.13 -12.50 -10.09
N LEU A 168 -6.21 -13.13 -8.93
CA LEU A 168 -5.11 -13.28 -7.99
C LEU A 168 -3.98 -14.16 -8.55
N LYS A 169 -4.31 -15.31 -9.15
CA LYS A 169 -3.31 -16.17 -9.83
C LYS A 169 -2.58 -15.43 -10.94
N THR A 170 -3.31 -14.64 -11.72
CA THR A 170 -2.72 -13.87 -12.83
C THR A 170 -1.75 -12.83 -12.29
N PHE A 171 -2.13 -12.06 -11.26
CA PHE A 171 -1.24 -11.09 -10.62
C PHE A 171 0.01 -11.77 -10.03
N CYS A 172 -0.16 -12.86 -9.29
CA CYS A 172 0.95 -13.63 -8.72
C CYS A 172 1.90 -14.17 -9.79
N LYS A 173 1.37 -14.66 -10.91
CA LYS A 173 2.17 -15.13 -12.04
C LYS A 173 2.99 -14.02 -12.67
N LEU A 174 2.41 -12.83 -12.85
CA LEU A 174 3.10 -11.65 -13.38
C LEU A 174 4.24 -11.23 -12.44
N CYS A 175 3.99 -11.15 -11.13
CA CYS A 175 5.03 -10.87 -10.14
C CYS A 175 6.17 -11.89 -10.21
N LYS A 176 5.85 -13.19 -10.21
CA LYS A 176 6.86 -14.25 -10.30
C LYS A 176 7.67 -14.16 -11.59
N THR A 177 7.01 -13.91 -12.71
CA THR A 177 7.68 -13.80 -14.00
C THR A 177 8.63 -12.61 -14.07
N TYR A 178 8.23 -11.47 -13.50
CA TYR A 178 8.99 -10.23 -13.63
C TYR A 178 10.03 -10.06 -12.52
N TYR A 179 9.71 -10.42 -11.28
CA TYR A 179 10.59 -10.22 -10.12
C TYR A 179 11.29 -11.49 -9.62
N GLY A 180 10.90 -12.67 -10.13
CA GLY A 180 11.42 -13.96 -9.66
C GLY A 180 10.70 -14.54 -8.44
N HIS A 181 9.83 -13.76 -7.78
CA HIS A 181 9.17 -14.14 -6.54
C HIS A 181 7.65 -14.17 -6.69
N THR A 182 7.02 -15.21 -6.15
CA THR A 182 5.56 -15.23 -5.96
C THR A 182 5.23 -14.33 -4.76
N PRO A 183 4.30 -13.38 -4.88
CA PRO A 183 3.93 -12.53 -3.76
C PRO A 183 3.25 -13.35 -2.65
N MET A 184 3.38 -12.87 -1.42
CA MET A 184 2.56 -13.28 -0.29
C MET A 184 1.14 -12.74 -0.50
N ILE A 185 0.14 -13.48 -0.06
CA ILE A 185 -1.26 -13.07 -0.13
C ILE A 185 -1.69 -12.61 1.25
N TYR A 186 -2.11 -11.32 1.35
CA TYR A 186 -2.83 -10.83 2.51
C TYR A 186 -4.33 -10.93 2.28
N CYS A 187 -5.04 -11.39 3.31
CA CYS A 187 -6.50 -11.37 3.36
C CYS A 187 -7.00 -11.59 4.80
N SER A 188 -8.30 -11.36 5.04
CA SER A 188 -8.92 -11.80 6.29
C SER A 188 -9.10 -13.33 6.32
N GLU A 189 -9.18 -13.90 7.53
CA GLU A 189 -9.44 -15.34 7.72
C GLU A 189 -10.75 -15.78 7.03
N SER A 190 -11.81 -15.00 7.12
CA SER A 190 -13.08 -15.29 6.43
C SER A 190 -12.93 -15.26 4.91
N TYR A 191 -12.22 -14.26 4.39
CA TYR A 191 -11.98 -14.15 2.95
C TYR A 191 -11.20 -15.36 2.41
N PHE A 192 -10.18 -15.81 3.16
CA PHE A 192 -9.44 -17.04 2.82
C PHE A 192 -10.37 -18.25 2.73
N LYS A 193 -11.21 -18.45 3.74
CA LYS A 193 -12.18 -19.57 3.79
C LYS A 193 -13.14 -19.56 2.61
N ASP A 194 -13.69 -18.39 2.32
CA ASP A 194 -14.77 -18.24 1.34
C ASP A 194 -14.26 -18.30 -0.10
N TYR A 195 -13.11 -17.68 -0.38
CA TYR A 195 -12.67 -17.45 -1.75
C TYR A 195 -11.37 -18.16 -2.13
N LEU A 196 -10.44 -18.37 -1.19
CA LEU A 196 -9.09 -18.78 -1.56
C LEU A 196 -8.80 -20.27 -1.29
N SER A 197 -9.28 -20.82 -0.19
CA SER A 197 -9.05 -22.23 0.12
C SER A 197 -9.87 -23.15 -0.80
N PRO A 198 -9.32 -24.35 -1.19
CA PRO A 198 -7.97 -24.84 -0.94
C PRO A 198 -6.92 -24.37 -1.96
N GLU A 199 -7.30 -23.64 -2.97
CA GLU A 199 -6.52 -23.33 -4.16
C GLU A 199 -5.21 -22.56 -3.87
N PHE A 200 -5.18 -21.83 -2.75
CA PHE A 200 -4.05 -21.01 -2.35
C PHE A 200 -3.36 -21.50 -1.06
N ASP A 201 -3.65 -22.72 -0.61
CA ASP A 201 -3.07 -23.29 0.60
C ASP A 201 -1.53 -23.41 0.56
N GLY A 202 -0.95 -23.45 -0.63
CA GLY A 202 0.50 -23.54 -0.86
C GLY A 202 1.23 -22.20 -1.01
N TYR A 203 0.52 -21.08 -0.85
CA TYR A 203 1.12 -19.74 -0.96
C TYR A 203 1.65 -19.27 0.40
N TYR A 204 2.54 -18.26 0.39
CA TYR A 204 2.81 -17.47 1.59
C TYR A 204 1.55 -16.69 1.95
N LEU A 205 1.16 -16.76 3.24
CA LEU A 205 -0.10 -16.20 3.71
C LEU A 205 0.12 -15.21 4.85
N TRP A 206 -0.44 -14.03 4.70
CA TRP A 206 -0.57 -13.03 5.75
C TRP A 206 -2.05 -12.87 6.07
N ILE A 207 -2.45 -13.32 7.25
CA ILE A 207 -3.87 -13.45 7.61
C ILE A 207 -4.26 -12.45 8.69
N ALA A 208 -5.32 -11.69 8.41
CA ALA A 208 -5.95 -10.84 9.41
C ALA A 208 -7.00 -11.64 10.20
N SER A 209 -6.82 -11.69 11.52
CA SER A 209 -7.77 -12.26 12.47
C SER A 209 -7.61 -11.54 13.83
N TYR A 210 -8.64 -10.81 14.26
CA TYR A 210 -8.51 -9.87 15.37
C TYR A 210 -9.00 -10.41 16.72
N ASN A 211 -9.67 -11.56 16.72
CA ASN A 211 -10.24 -12.17 17.92
C ASN A 211 -9.44 -13.37 18.42
N HIS A 212 -8.72 -14.03 17.55
CA HIS A 212 -7.94 -15.23 17.83
C HIS A 212 -6.85 -15.42 16.76
N GLU A 213 -5.92 -16.30 17.04
CA GLU A 213 -4.93 -16.75 16.07
C GLU A 213 -5.59 -17.42 14.85
N PRO A 214 -5.13 -17.18 13.61
CA PRO A 214 -5.79 -17.70 12.41
C PRO A 214 -5.99 -19.21 12.42
N ILE A 215 -7.22 -19.65 12.11
CA ILE A 215 -7.58 -21.06 11.95
C ILE A 215 -8.06 -21.28 10.52
N LEU A 216 -7.19 -21.80 9.67
CA LEU A 216 -7.45 -21.94 8.25
C LEU A 216 -7.99 -23.35 7.91
N PRO A 217 -8.91 -23.48 6.91
CA PRO A 217 -9.36 -24.77 6.40
C PRO A 217 -8.19 -25.56 5.83
N GLY A 218 -8.17 -26.89 6.01
CA GLY A 218 -7.05 -27.70 5.54
C GLY A 218 -5.76 -27.51 6.35
N LYS A 219 -5.73 -26.56 7.28
CA LYS A 219 -4.59 -26.20 8.13
C LYS A 219 -3.32 -25.82 7.35
N PRO A 220 -3.39 -25.03 6.28
CA PRO A 220 -2.19 -24.46 5.70
C PRO A 220 -1.48 -23.60 6.73
N HIS A 221 -0.14 -23.47 6.58
CA HIS A 221 0.61 -22.54 7.40
C HIS A 221 0.27 -21.11 6.97
N TYR A 222 0.14 -20.20 7.93
CA TYR A 222 0.25 -18.76 7.67
C TYR A 222 1.65 -18.30 8.09
N ASP A 223 2.12 -17.24 7.47
CA ASP A 223 3.46 -16.69 7.70
C ASP A 223 3.43 -15.46 8.60
N ILE A 224 2.44 -14.59 8.39
CA ILE A 224 2.19 -13.40 9.20
C ILE A 224 0.74 -13.41 9.67
N TRP A 225 0.55 -12.99 10.91
CA TRP A 225 -0.76 -12.74 11.53
C TRP A 225 -0.92 -11.25 11.81
N GLN A 226 -1.85 -10.57 11.14
CA GLN A 226 -2.31 -9.24 11.53
C GLN A 226 -3.36 -9.40 12.63
N PHE A 227 -2.95 -9.12 13.85
CA PHE A 227 -3.78 -9.41 15.04
C PHE A 227 -4.48 -8.17 15.62
N CYS A 228 -4.11 -6.96 15.19
CA CYS A 228 -4.67 -5.73 15.69
C CYS A 228 -4.68 -4.65 14.59
N ARG A 229 -5.84 -4.01 14.41
CA ARG A 229 -6.04 -2.91 13.46
C ARG A 229 -6.11 -1.52 14.12
N HIS A 230 -5.94 -1.46 15.43
CA HIS A 230 -6.01 -0.22 16.20
C HIS A 230 -4.82 -0.11 17.16
N GLY A 231 -3.64 -0.51 16.69
CA GLY A 231 -2.41 -0.41 17.45
C GLY A 231 -1.98 1.05 17.66
N ARG A 232 -1.20 1.27 18.71
CA ARG A 232 -0.52 2.53 18.99
C ARG A 232 0.97 2.27 19.01
N VAL A 233 1.70 2.97 18.14
CA VAL A 233 3.15 2.80 18.00
C VAL A 233 3.80 4.18 18.05
N PRO A 234 4.88 4.36 18.84
CA PRO A 234 5.63 5.62 18.86
C PRO A 234 6.05 6.03 17.46
N GLY A 235 5.87 7.30 17.14
CA GLY A 235 6.19 7.82 15.81
C GLY A 235 5.02 7.79 14.82
N ILE A 236 3.91 7.12 15.14
CA ILE A 236 2.70 7.09 14.31
C ILE A 236 1.53 7.71 15.08
N TRP A 237 0.97 8.77 14.49
CA TRP A 237 -0.13 9.51 15.12
C TRP A 237 -1.46 8.76 15.09
N ASN A 238 -1.77 8.14 13.96
CA ASN A 238 -3.04 7.43 13.75
C ASN A 238 -2.95 5.97 14.24
N TRP A 239 -4.07 5.26 14.16
CA TRP A 239 -4.10 3.81 14.33
C TRP A 239 -3.21 3.13 13.30
N VAL A 240 -2.54 2.06 13.71
CA VAL A 240 -1.67 1.26 12.84
C VAL A 240 -1.94 -0.22 13.08
N ASP A 241 -1.83 -0.99 12.03
CA ASP A 241 -2.00 -2.43 12.07
C ASP A 241 -0.73 -3.10 12.62
N LEU A 242 -0.94 -4.04 13.56
CA LEU A 242 0.14 -4.76 14.23
C LEU A 242 0.18 -6.21 13.80
N ASN A 243 1.39 -6.68 13.54
CA ASN A 243 1.67 -7.97 12.95
C ASN A 243 2.62 -8.82 13.80
N ARG A 244 2.42 -10.13 13.76
CA ARG A 244 3.33 -11.14 14.31
C ARG A 244 3.72 -12.14 13.24
N LEU A 245 4.95 -12.60 13.30
CA LEU A 245 5.33 -13.81 12.56
C LEU A 245 4.60 -15.01 13.18
N SER A 246 4.24 -15.96 12.34
CA SER A 246 3.75 -17.26 12.82
C SER A 246 4.78 -17.89 13.76
N PRO A 247 4.37 -18.61 14.82
CA PRO A 247 5.29 -19.26 15.75
C PRO A 247 6.33 -20.17 15.10
N ASN A 248 6.01 -20.72 13.92
CA ASN A 248 6.86 -21.64 13.18
C ASN A 248 7.64 -20.94 12.04
N ARG A 249 7.67 -19.61 12.01
CA ARG A 249 8.31 -18.82 10.96
C ARG A 249 9.36 -17.88 11.53
N ASN A 250 10.42 -17.76 10.72
CA ASN A 250 11.46 -16.75 10.92
C ASN A 250 11.26 -15.64 9.87
N ILE A 251 11.71 -14.44 10.17
CA ILE A 251 11.67 -13.31 9.23
C ILE A 251 12.43 -13.64 7.93
N ASN A 252 13.47 -14.47 8.01
CA ASN A 252 14.22 -14.87 6.82
C ASN A 252 13.42 -15.76 5.85
N ASP A 253 12.36 -16.43 6.31
CA ASP A 253 11.50 -17.27 5.44
C ASP A 253 10.70 -16.45 4.43
N ILE A 254 10.51 -15.16 4.70
CA ILE A 254 9.76 -14.22 3.86
C ILE A 254 10.66 -13.13 3.24
N ARG A 255 11.98 -13.27 3.34
CA ARG A 255 12.91 -12.36 2.66
C ARG A 255 13.04 -12.69 1.19
N MET A 256 13.31 -11.66 0.40
CA MET A 256 13.79 -11.83 -0.96
C MET A 256 15.31 -12.11 -0.90
N ASN A 257 15.72 -13.23 -1.48
CA ASN A 257 17.13 -13.62 -1.61
C ASN A 257 17.71 -13.04 -2.90
#